data_15e121a3660f1477e714f56c3a07496f
#
_entry.id   15e121a3660f1477e714f56c3a07496f
#
_cell.length_a   1.000
_cell.length_b   1.000
_cell.length_c   1.000
_cell.angle_alpha   90.00
_cell.angle_beta   90.00
_cell.angle_gamma   90.00
#
_symmetry.space_group_name_H-M   'P 1'
#
loop_
_entity.id
_entity.type
_entity.pdbx_description
1 polymer ?
#
loop_
_entity_poly.entity_id
_entity_poly.type
_entity_poly.pdbx_seq_one_letter_code
_entity_poly.pdbx_strand_id
1 'polypeptide(L)' 'MGAAATVAQINVPPASRARLMEMGLLVGTKVELVRFAPMGDPVEIKVRGYNLTLRKSEAEQILVNPA' A
#
# COMPACT_ATOMS: atom_id res chain seq x y z
N MET A 1 -10.72 8.92 2.99
CA MET A 1 -10.12 8.88 1.66
C MET A 1 -9.21 10.07 1.47
N GLY A 2 -8.18 9.94 0.67
CA GLY A 2 -7.19 11.00 0.54
C GLY A 2 -6.24 11.11 1.72
N ALA A 3 -6.30 10.17 2.67
CA ALA A 3 -5.40 10.19 3.82
C ALA A 3 -3.98 9.80 3.36
N ALA A 4 -3.01 10.65 3.68
CA ALA A 4 -1.61 10.38 3.36
C ALA A 4 -0.92 9.69 4.53
N ALA A 5 0.04 8.84 4.22
CA ALA A 5 0.80 8.11 5.23
C ALA A 5 2.17 7.73 4.67
N THR A 6 3.06 7.35 5.55
CA THR A 6 4.39 6.87 5.16
C THR A 6 4.49 5.39 5.53
N VAL A 7 4.97 4.58 4.61
CA VAL A 7 5.13 3.14 4.87
C VAL A 7 6.19 2.94 5.95
N ALA A 8 5.79 2.28 7.04
CA ALA A 8 6.68 2.02 8.16
C ALA A 8 7.24 0.60 8.11
N GLN A 9 6.44 -0.38 7.71
CA GLN A 9 6.85 -1.77 7.71
C GLN A 9 6.03 -2.55 6.70
N ILE A 10 6.69 -3.48 6.01
CA ILE A 10 6.05 -4.34 5.02
C ILE A 10 6.24 -5.78 5.47
N ASN A 11 5.17 -6.43 5.94
CA ASN A 11 5.22 -7.76 6.54
C ASN A 11 4.62 -8.84 5.63
N VAL A 12 4.51 -8.57 4.34
CA VAL A 12 4.00 -9.55 3.38
C VAL A 12 5.04 -10.64 3.12
N PRO A 13 4.61 -11.82 2.60
CA PRO A 13 5.56 -12.87 2.23
C PRO A 13 6.62 -12.38 1.23
N PRO A 14 7.81 -13.01 1.20
CA PRO A 14 8.90 -12.54 0.33
C PRO A 14 8.53 -12.38 -1.14
N ALA A 15 7.73 -13.29 -1.69
CA ALA A 15 7.33 -13.20 -3.09
C ALA A 15 6.48 -11.95 -3.35
N SER A 16 5.54 -11.66 -2.46
CA SER A 16 4.71 -10.45 -2.58
C SER A 16 5.52 -9.20 -2.32
N ARG A 17 6.46 -9.26 -1.37
CA ARG A 17 7.32 -8.13 -1.07
C ARG A 17 8.15 -7.74 -2.29
N ALA A 18 8.75 -8.71 -2.99
CA ALA A 18 9.55 -8.44 -4.17
C ALA A 18 8.72 -7.72 -5.24
N ARG A 19 7.51 -8.20 -5.46
CA ARG A 19 6.60 -7.58 -6.42
C ARG A 19 6.27 -6.14 -6.05
N LEU A 20 5.96 -5.90 -4.79
CA LEU A 20 5.61 -4.56 -4.32
C LEU A 20 6.81 -3.61 -4.39
N MET A 21 8.00 -4.11 -4.08
CA MET A 21 9.23 -3.31 -4.18
C MET A 21 9.53 -2.92 -5.62
N GLU A 22 9.31 -3.82 -6.57
CA GLU A 22 9.47 -3.51 -7.98
C GLU A 22 8.50 -2.44 -8.43
N MET A 23 7.34 -2.35 -7.79
CA MET A 23 6.33 -1.34 -8.08
C MET A 23 6.56 -0.04 -7.31
N GLY A 24 7.65 0.05 -6.56
CA GLY A 24 8.01 1.27 -5.86
C GLY A 24 7.49 1.39 -4.44
N LEU A 25 6.87 0.35 -3.90
CA LEU A 25 6.37 0.38 -2.52
C LEU A 25 7.48 -0.07 -1.58
N LEU A 26 8.11 0.89 -0.93
CA LEU A 26 9.24 0.67 -0.04
C LEU A 26 8.98 1.31 1.32
N VAL A 27 9.67 0.84 2.35
CA VAL A 27 9.63 1.50 3.65
C VAL A 27 10.12 2.94 3.48
N GLY A 28 9.38 3.88 4.06
CA GLY A 28 9.67 5.30 3.91
C GLY A 28 8.96 5.96 2.74
N THR A 29 8.27 5.19 1.90
CA THR A 29 7.54 5.73 0.77
C THR A 29 6.24 6.38 1.25
N LYS A 30 5.96 7.59 0.75
CA LYS A 30 4.70 8.25 1.03
C LYS A 30 3.61 7.70 0.11
N VAL A 31 2.49 7.34 0.71
CA VAL A 31 1.34 6.78 -0.02
C VAL A 31 0.08 7.54 0.36
N GLU A 32 -0.93 7.43 -0.48
CA GLU A 32 -2.21 8.05 -0.23
C GLU A 32 -3.30 7.01 -0.50
N LEU A 33 -4.23 6.87 0.43
CA LEU A 33 -5.37 5.96 0.25
C LEU A 33 -6.34 6.59 -0.74
N VAL A 34 -6.53 5.95 -1.89
CA VAL A 34 -7.45 6.43 -2.91
C VAL A 34 -8.86 5.95 -2.63
N ARG A 35 -9.03 4.64 -2.48
CA ARG A 35 -10.35 4.10 -2.14
C ARG A 35 -10.25 2.62 -1.81
N PHE A 36 -11.30 2.13 -1.12
CA PHE A 36 -11.57 0.70 -0.98
C PHE A 36 -12.64 0.30 -1.99
N ALA A 37 -12.54 -0.91 -2.52
CA ALA A 37 -13.64 -1.49 -3.27
C ALA A 37 -14.84 -1.68 -2.33
N PRO A 38 -16.07 -1.79 -2.86
CA PRO A 38 -17.27 -1.90 -2.02
C PRO A 38 -17.19 -2.99 -0.96
N MET A 39 -16.46 -4.07 -1.22
CA MET A 39 -16.30 -5.15 -0.26
C MET A 39 -14.99 -5.08 0.52
N GLY A 40 -14.28 -3.97 0.42
CA GLY A 40 -13.01 -3.79 1.09
C GLY A 40 -11.82 -4.43 0.40
N ASP A 41 -12.03 -5.04 -0.75
CA ASP A 41 -10.98 -5.75 -1.50
C ASP A 41 -11.26 -5.60 -3.00
N PRO A 42 -10.34 -5.09 -3.81
CA PRO A 42 -9.00 -4.64 -3.45
C PRO A 42 -8.95 -3.23 -2.83
N VAL A 43 -7.79 -2.88 -2.33
CA VAL A 43 -7.51 -1.54 -1.83
C VAL A 43 -6.65 -0.81 -2.88
N GLU A 44 -7.03 0.41 -3.21
CA GLU A 44 -6.27 1.22 -4.17
C GLU A 44 -5.55 2.34 -3.44
N ILE A 45 -4.23 2.43 -3.67
CA ILE A 45 -3.40 3.48 -3.10
C ILE A 45 -2.64 4.20 -4.20
N LYS A 46 -2.26 5.43 -3.93
CA LYS A 46 -1.45 6.23 -4.85
C LYS A 46 -0.01 6.26 -4.33
N VAL A 47 0.93 5.88 -5.18
CA VAL A 47 2.35 5.82 -4.87
C VAL A 47 3.10 6.64 -5.92
N ARG A 48 3.70 7.77 -5.52
CA ARG A 48 4.57 8.57 -6.39
C ARG A 48 3.97 8.91 -7.76
N GLY A 49 2.66 9.21 -7.80
CA GLY A 49 2.04 9.66 -9.02
C GLY A 49 1.38 8.56 -9.85
N TYR A 50 1.37 7.33 -9.38
CA TYR A 50 0.59 6.27 -10.03
C TYR A 50 -0.19 5.49 -8.97
N ASN A 51 -1.23 4.79 -9.43
CA ASN A 51 -2.07 4.01 -8.53
C ASN A 51 -1.63 2.56 -8.51
N LEU A 52 -1.65 1.99 -7.31
CA LEU A 52 -1.29 0.60 -7.07
C LEU A 52 -2.48 -0.07 -6.39
N THR A 53 -2.87 -1.25 -6.89
CA THR A 53 -3.96 -2.02 -6.33
C THR A 53 -3.38 -3.15 -5.49
N LEU A 54 -3.84 -3.25 -4.25
CA LEU A 54 -3.41 -4.28 -3.31
C LEU A 54 -4.60 -5.13 -2.91
N ARG A 55 -4.36 -6.42 -2.70
CA ARG A 55 -5.36 -7.26 -2.06
C ARG A 55 -5.48 -6.86 -0.60
N LYS A 56 -6.68 -7.02 -0.03
CA LYS A 56 -6.91 -6.69 1.36
C LYS A 56 -5.91 -7.40 2.28
N SER A 57 -5.62 -8.67 2.02
CA SER A 57 -4.66 -9.43 2.81
C SER A 57 -3.26 -8.83 2.76
N GLU A 58 -2.86 -8.28 1.62
CA GLU A 58 -1.57 -7.61 1.50
C GLU A 58 -1.58 -6.28 2.24
N ALA A 59 -2.65 -5.51 2.07
CA ALA A 59 -2.78 -4.21 2.72
C ALA A 59 -2.73 -4.32 4.24
N GLU A 60 -3.32 -5.37 4.79
CA GLU A 60 -3.33 -5.60 6.23
C GLU A 60 -1.94 -5.85 6.80
N GLN A 61 -1.00 -6.28 5.97
CA GLN A 61 0.36 -6.60 6.38
C GLN A 61 1.34 -5.46 6.12
N ILE A 62 0.83 -4.33 5.67
CA ILE A 62 1.64 -3.13 5.46
C ILE A 62 1.26 -2.12 6.54
N LEU A 63 2.23 -1.78 7.37
CA LEU A 63 2.03 -0.81 8.44
C LEU A 63 2.48 0.56 7.98
N VAL A 64 1.70 1.57 8.31
CA VAL A 64 1.99 2.94 7.91
C VAL A 64 1.91 3.87 9.11
N ASN A 65 2.63 4.98 9.02
CA ASN A 65 2.52 6.07 9.97
C ASN A 65 1.72 7.18 9.30
N PRO A 66 0.64 7.67 9.94
CA PRO A 66 -0.13 8.78 9.39
C PRO A 66 0.76 10.00 9.17
N ALA A 67 0.51 10.67 8.07
CA ALA A 67 1.25 11.89 7.77
C ALA A 67 0.71 13.06 8.58
#